data_ec4cf1e41ebcd91bf9b6f12daa6c047b
#
_entry.id   ec4cf1e41ebcd91bf9b6f12daa6c047b
#
_cell.length_a   1.000
_cell.length_b   1.000
_cell.length_c   1.000
_cell.angle_alpha   90.00
_cell.angle_beta   90.00
_cell.angle_gamma   90.00
#
_symmetry.space_group_name_H-M   'P 1'
#
loop_
_entity.id
_entity.type
_entity.pdbx_description
1 polymer ?
#
loop_
_entity_poly.entity_id
_entity_poly.type
_entity_poly.pdbx_seq_one_letter_code
_entity_poly.pdbx_strand_id
1 'polypeptide(L)'
;AEDEMDAIRICREVVSHLDWNKEGPGPTLVADEPVHNAEDLLGLVSRDLRQPVDVREVIARVADGSRFEEFKPRYGQTMVCGWSSIHGYPIGVLGNNGVIHPEAAEKAAHFIQLCNRQDTPLLFLQNITGYMVGREAEADGIIKKGSQMINAVTNSTVPHLTVIIGSSYGAGTYGMSGRGYRNRFTFLWPTAKIAVMGPKQIA
;
A
#
# COMPACT_ATOMS: atom_id res chain seq x y z
N ALA A 1 19.30 -4.93 28.18
CA ALA A 1 19.14 -3.47 28.11
C ALA A 1 18.65 -2.95 29.46
N GLU A 2 19.18 -1.87 29.91
CA GLU A 2 18.79 -1.26 31.19
C GLU A 2 17.57 -0.35 31.03
N ASP A 3 17.46 0.30 29.86
CA ASP A 3 16.33 1.15 29.48
C ASP A 3 16.09 1.10 27.96
N GLU A 4 15.13 1.90 27.48
CA GLU A 4 14.76 1.95 26.06
C GLU A 4 15.91 2.52 25.21
N MET A 5 16.66 3.50 25.69
CA MET A 5 17.78 4.07 24.95
C MET A 5 18.95 3.08 24.84
N ASP A 6 19.19 2.33 25.90
CA ASP A 6 20.20 1.25 25.89
C ASP A 6 19.78 0.11 24.96
N ALA A 7 18.50 -0.24 24.91
CA ALA A 7 17.98 -1.20 23.94
C ALA A 7 18.22 -0.75 22.50
N ILE A 8 17.96 0.52 22.17
CA ILE A 8 18.21 1.08 20.84
C ILE A 8 19.72 1.07 20.52
N ARG A 9 20.55 1.43 21.48
CA ARG A 9 22.02 1.38 21.31
C ARG A 9 22.50 -0.03 21.00
N ILE A 10 22.08 -1.01 21.78
CA ILE A 10 22.42 -2.44 21.57
C ILE A 10 21.96 -2.92 20.20
N CYS A 11 20.71 -2.60 19.80
CA CYS A 11 20.20 -2.96 18.48
C CYS A 11 21.05 -2.37 17.35
N ARG A 12 21.47 -1.11 17.48
CA ARG A 12 22.37 -0.48 16.50
C ARG A 12 23.73 -1.17 16.41
N GLU A 13 24.31 -1.53 17.56
CA GLU A 13 25.58 -2.27 17.60
C GLU A 13 25.45 -3.64 16.92
N VAL A 14 24.39 -4.41 17.23
CA VAL A 14 24.13 -5.70 16.59
C VAL A 14 24.02 -5.53 15.07
N VAL A 15 23.24 -4.53 14.61
CA VAL A 15 23.07 -4.28 13.17
C VAL A 15 24.40 -3.88 12.52
N SER A 16 25.26 -3.11 13.19
CA SER A 16 26.56 -2.70 12.66
C SER A 16 27.53 -3.86 12.44
N HIS A 17 27.34 -4.98 13.15
CA HIS A 17 28.17 -6.19 13.01
C HIS A 17 27.66 -7.17 11.94
N LEU A 18 26.49 -6.91 11.32
CA LEU A 18 25.92 -7.82 10.34
C LEU A 18 26.61 -7.80 8.98
N ASP A 19 27.61 -6.96 8.79
CA ASP A 19 28.35 -6.79 7.51
C ASP A 19 27.40 -6.77 6.31
N TRP A 20 26.30 -6.02 6.44
CA TRP A 20 25.23 -6.01 5.48
C TRP A 20 25.56 -5.09 4.30
N ASN A 21 25.96 -5.70 3.21
CA ASN A 21 26.01 -5.03 1.92
C ASN A 21 24.60 -4.90 1.37
N LYS A 22 24.16 -3.67 1.16
CA LYS A 22 22.90 -3.37 0.49
C LYS A 22 23.05 -3.70 -1.01
N GLU A 23 22.86 -4.95 -1.36
CA GLU A 23 22.69 -5.36 -2.76
C GLU A 23 21.26 -5.09 -3.17
N GLY A 24 21.02 -4.03 -3.85
CA GLY A 24 19.73 -3.68 -4.42
C GLY A 24 19.93 -2.71 -5.57
N PRO A 25 19.02 -2.64 -6.53
CA PRO A 25 19.11 -1.61 -7.54
C PRO A 25 19.10 -0.25 -6.85
N GLY A 26 20.12 0.55 -7.11
CA GLY A 26 20.14 1.95 -6.73
C GLY A 26 19.05 2.72 -7.47
N PRO A 27 18.95 4.04 -7.24
CA PRO A 27 18.06 4.88 -8.03
C PRO A 27 18.49 4.80 -9.50
N THR A 28 17.57 4.44 -10.38
CA THR A 28 17.82 4.32 -11.82
C THR A 28 17.25 5.49 -12.61
N LEU A 29 16.45 6.32 -11.94
CA LEU A 29 15.82 7.51 -12.50
C LEU A 29 16.31 8.76 -11.79
N VAL A 30 16.11 9.92 -12.43
CA VAL A 30 16.40 11.21 -11.80
C VAL A 30 15.36 11.49 -10.72
N ALA A 31 15.82 11.78 -9.52
CA ALA A 31 14.96 12.19 -8.43
C ALA A 31 14.55 13.66 -8.65
N ASP A 32 13.26 13.91 -8.68
CA ASP A 32 12.67 15.25 -8.77
C ASP A 32 11.74 15.47 -7.57
N GLU A 33 11.73 16.68 -7.03
CA GLU A 33 10.74 17.02 -6.01
C GLU A 33 9.31 16.94 -6.59
N PRO A 34 8.33 16.48 -5.81
CA PRO A 34 6.93 16.54 -6.21
C PRO A 34 6.51 17.96 -6.59
N VAL A 35 5.69 18.10 -7.61
CA VAL A 35 5.11 19.41 -8.01
C VAL A 35 4.14 19.93 -6.94
N HIS A 36 3.45 19.04 -6.26
CA HIS A 36 2.52 19.36 -5.18
C HIS A 36 3.23 19.35 -3.83
N ASN A 37 2.87 20.30 -2.95
CA ASN A 37 3.49 20.42 -1.64
C ASN A 37 3.19 19.20 -0.76
N ALA A 38 4.22 18.56 -0.24
CA ALA A 38 4.09 17.41 0.65
C ALA A 38 3.41 17.75 2.00
N GLU A 39 3.49 19.00 2.46
CA GLU A 39 2.80 19.43 3.69
C GLU A 39 1.28 19.36 3.59
N ASP A 40 0.70 19.43 2.38
CA ASP A 40 -0.73 19.26 2.16
C ASP A 40 -1.24 17.88 2.61
N LEU A 41 -0.35 16.86 2.69
CA LEU A 41 -0.69 15.53 3.18
C LEU A 41 -1.28 15.56 4.60
N LEU A 42 -0.90 16.55 5.43
CA LEU A 42 -1.39 16.70 6.80
C LEU A 42 -2.90 16.95 6.86
N GLY A 43 -3.47 17.56 5.83
CA GLY A 43 -4.90 17.87 5.73
C GLY A 43 -5.69 17.00 4.75
N LEU A 44 -5.02 16.16 3.98
CA LEU A 44 -5.63 15.47 2.84
C LEU A 44 -6.61 14.36 3.27
N VAL A 45 -6.28 13.60 4.31
CA VAL A 45 -7.16 12.54 4.82
C VAL A 45 -7.93 13.02 6.03
N SER A 46 -9.25 13.14 5.85
CA SER A 46 -10.17 13.58 6.90
C SER A 46 -10.23 12.55 8.05
N ARG A 47 -10.47 13.06 9.27
CA ARG A 47 -10.85 12.20 10.41
C ARG A 47 -12.26 11.60 10.23
N ASP A 48 -13.10 12.23 9.41
CA ASP A 48 -14.40 11.69 9.03
C ASP A 48 -14.22 10.74 7.83
N LEU A 49 -14.29 9.44 8.10
CA LEU A 49 -14.14 8.37 7.11
C LEU A 49 -15.22 8.37 6.01
N ARG A 50 -16.26 9.19 6.14
CA ARG A 50 -17.30 9.37 5.10
C ARG A 50 -16.85 10.32 4.01
N GLN A 51 -15.79 11.09 4.24
CA GLN A 51 -15.22 11.96 3.23
C GLN A 51 -14.25 11.12 2.37
N PRO A 52 -14.56 10.93 1.09
CA PRO A 52 -13.68 10.20 0.19
C PRO A 52 -12.40 11.00 -0.05
N VAL A 53 -11.29 10.30 -0.12
CA VAL A 53 -9.99 10.84 -0.54
C VAL A 53 -9.56 10.06 -1.76
N ASP A 54 -9.21 10.74 -2.84
CA ASP A 54 -8.58 10.10 -3.97
C ASP A 54 -7.11 9.83 -3.64
N VAL A 55 -6.71 8.57 -3.66
CA VAL A 55 -5.33 8.17 -3.35
C VAL A 55 -4.32 8.76 -4.35
N ARG A 56 -4.75 9.17 -5.53
CA ARG A 56 -3.90 9.86 -6.52
C ARG A 56 -3.37 11.18 -5.98
N GLU A 57 -4.13 11.85 -5.10
CA GLU A 57 -3.68 13.06 -4.42
C GLU A 57 -2.51 12.80 -3.46
N VAL A 58 -2.50 11.62 -2.81
CA VAL A 58 -1.36 11.20 -2.00
C VAL A 58 -0.17 10.88 -2.90
N ILE A 59 -0.37 10.12 -3.96
CA ILE A 59 0.68 9.75 -4.92
C ILE A 59 1.33 10.99 -5.52
N ALA A 60 0.55 11.98 -5.92
CA ALA A 60 1.04 13.22 -6.51
C ALA A 60 1.95 14.06 -5.56
N ARG A 61 1.89 13.81 -4.25
CA ARG A 61 2.69 14.51 -3.24
C ARG A 61 3.89 13.73 -2.72
N VAL A 62 4.05 12.48 -3.16
CA VAL A 62 5.19 11.63 -2.76
C VAL A 62 6.01 11.13 -3.93
N ALA A 63 5.45 11.15 -5.14
CA ALA A 63 6.09 10.67 -6.36
C ALA A 63 7.00 11.74 -6.97
N ASP A 64 8.13 11.33 -7.50
CA ASP A 64 9.08 12.20 -8.21
C ASP A 64 8.38 12.97 -9.33
N GLY A 65 8.46 14.32 -9.28
CA GLY A 65 7.81 15.21 -10.22
C GLY A 65 6.30 15.00 -10.33
N SER A 66 5.65 14.41 -9.31
CA SER A 66 4.23 14.04 -9.30
C SER A 66 3.82 13.11 -10.46
N ARG A 67 4.77 12.36 -11.02
CA ARG A 67 4.54 11.47 -12.17
C ARG A 67 3.94 10.14 -11.71
N PHE A 68 2.86 9.73 -12.36
CA PHE A 68 2.20 8.46 -12.10
C PHE A 68 1.59 7.90 -13.39
N GLU A 69 2.02 6.70 -13.80
CA GLU A 69 1.48 5.99 -14.96
C GLU A 69 0.46 4.96 -14.50
N GLU A 70 -0.81 5.33 -14.57
CA GLU A 70 -1.89 4.48 -14.05
C GLU A 70 -2.17 3.28 -14.95
N PHE A 71 -2.13 2.09 -14.35
CA PHE A 71 -2.48 0.82 -14.97
C PHE A 71 -4.00 0.62 -14.99
N LYS A 72 -4.56 0.43 -16.17
CA LYS A 72 -6.01 0.17 -16.39
C LYS A 72 -6.93 1.17 -15.66
N PRO A 73 -6.84 2.48 -15.89
CA PRO A 73 -7.59 3.49 -15.13
C PRO A 73 -9.11 3.37 -15.25
N ARG A 74 -9.61 2.72 -16.32
CA ARG A 74 -11.05 2.53 -16.55
C ARG A 74 -11.61 1.22 -16.02
N TYR A 75 -10.75 0.33 -15.48
CA TYR A 75 -11.14 -0.98 -14.94
C TYR A 75 -10.84 -1.04 -13.45
N GLY A 76 -11.79 -1.57 -12.65
CA GLY A 76 -11.62 -1.71 -11.21
C GLY A 76 -11.25 -0.38 -10.54
N GLN A 77 -12.02 0.66 -10.77
CA GLN A 77 -11.68 2.07 -10.44
C GLN A 77 -11.48 2.32 -8.95
N THR A 78 -12.01 1.47 -8.07
CA THR A 78 -11.80 1.57 -6.62
C THR A 78 -10.41 1.09 -6.17
N MET A 79 -9.62 0.56 -7.11
CA MET A 79 -8.23 0.22 -6.92
C MET A 79 -7.38 1.00 -7.92
N VAL A 80 -6.53 1.88 -7.43
CA VAL A 80 -5.55 2.62 -8.21
C VAL A 80 -4.26 1.84 -8.21
N CYS A 81 -3.77 1.46 -9.39
CA CYS A 81 -2.50 0.77 -9.59
C CYS A 81 -1.70 1.51 -10.64
N GLY A 82 -0.39 1.61 -10.48
CA GLY A 82 0.45 2.23 -11.51
C GLY A 82 1.90 2.33 -11.11
N TRP A 83 2.72 2.72 -12.06
CA TRP A 83 4.16 2.89 -11.89
C TRP A 83 4.50 4.34 -11.60
N SER A 84 5.53 4.52 -10.77
CA SER A 84 6.08 5.81 -10.39
C SER A 84 7.55 5.66 -9.98
N SER A 85 8.12 6.73 -9.47
CA SER A 85 9.41 6.70 -8.76
C SER A 85 9.36 7.55 -7.50
N ILE A 86 10.18 7.20 -6.52
CA ILE A 86 10.40 7.96 -5.29
C ILE A 86 11.89 8.04 -5.06
N HIS A 87 12.45 9.25 -5.00
CA HIS A 87 13.90 9.50 -4.91
C HIS A 87 14.70 8.74 -5.98
N GLY A 88 14.16 8.65 -7.20
CA GLY A 88 14.78 7.95 -8.32
C GLY A 88 14.64 6.43 -8.28
N TYR A 89 14.01 5.85 -7.27
CA TYR A 89 13.74 4.41 -7.21
C TYR A 89 12.42 4.09 -7.90
N PRO A 90 12.42 3.25 -8.94
CA PRO A 90 11.18 2.78 -9.54
C PRO A 90 10.33 2.01 -8.53
N ILE A 91 9.02 2.25 -8.55
CA ILE A 91 8.07 1.63 -7.62
C ILE A 91 6.71 1.41 -8.28
N GLY A 92 6.10 0.27 -7.98
CA GLY A 92 4.69 0.02 -8.26
C GLY A 92 3.84 0.48 -7.07
N VAL A 93 2.81 1.29 -7.33
CA VAL A 93 1.92 1.80 -6.29
C VAL A 93 0.55 1.17 -6.42
N LEU A 94 -0.01 0.70 -5.30
CA LEU A 94 -1.40 0.27 -5.18
C LEU A 94 -2.08 1.09 -4.08
N GLY A 95 -3.23 1.67 -4.39
CA GLY A 95 -4.00 2.44 -3.42
C GLY A 95 -5.50 2.23 -3.54
N ASN A 96 -6.21 2.36 -2.41
CA ASN A 96 -7.65 2.16 -2.37
C ASN A 96 -8.40 3.50 -2.50
N ASN A 97 -9.36 3.54 -3.41
CA ASN A 97 -10.38 4.60 -3.53
C ASN A 97 -11.76 4.09 -3.12
N GLY A 98 -11.82 3.13 -2.19
CA GLY A 98 -13.07 2.56 -1.70
C GLY A 98 -13.00 1.06 -1.45
N VAL A 99 -14.16 0.42 -1.47
CA VAL A 99 -14.32 -1.02 -1.27
C VAL A 99 -13.66 -1.80 -2.41
N ILE A 100 -13.07 -2.95 -2.12
CA ILE A 100 -12.51 -3.84 -3.13
C ILE A 100 -13.65 -4.63 -3.80
N HIS A 101 -13.98 -4.25 -5.04
CA HIS A 101 -14.86 -4.99 -5.92
C HIS A 101 -14.11 -6.11 -6.65
N PRO A 102 -14.82 -7.07 -7.28
CA PRO A 102 -14.18 -8.18 -8.01
C PRO A 102 -13.15 -7.73 -9.05
N GLU A 103 -13.48 -6.71 -9.83
CA GLU A 103 -12.58 -6.15 -10.85
C GLU A 103 -11.36 -5.44 -10.23
N ALA A 104 -11.55 -4.80 -9.08
CA ALA A 104 -10.48 -4.15 -8.35
C ALA A 104 -9.47 -5.17 -7.82
N ALA A 105 -9.94 -6.30 -7.29
CA ALA A 105 -9.10 -7.41 -6.84
C ALA A 105 -8.32 -8.05 -8.00
N GLU A 106 -8.98 -8.26 -9.14
CA GLU A 106 -8.36 -8.82 -10.34
C GLU A 106 -7.29 -7.88 -10.93
N LYS A 107 -7.58 -6.57 -11.00
CA LYS A 107 -6.62 -5.53 -11.41
C LYS A 107 -5.38 -5.53 -10.52
N ALA A 108 -5.58 -5.55 -9.19
CA ALA A 108 -4.49 -5.57 -8.24
C ALA A 108 -3.63 -6.83 -8.37
N ALA A 109 -4.25 -8.01 -8.46
CA ALA A 109 -3.53 -9.27 -8.66
C ALA A 109 -2.65 -9.25 -9.91
N HIS A 110 -3.20 -8.78 -11.03
CA HIS A 110 -2.47 -8.65 -12.28
C HIS A 110 -1.29 -7.67 -12.15
N PHE A 111 -1.52 -6.49 -11.55
CA PHE A 111 -0.48 -5.48 -11.39
C PHE A 111 0.67 -5.96 -10.49
N ILE A 112 0.36 -6.61 -9.37
CA ILE A 112 1.37 -7.20 -8.48
C ILE A 112 2.25 -8.22 -9.23
N GLN A 113 1.64 -9.07 -10.05
CA GLN A 113 2.38 -10.04 -10.87
C GLN A 113 3.29 -9.38 -11.90
N LEU A 114 2.86 -8.27 -12.52
CA LEU A 114 3.69 -7.50 -13.43
C LEU A 114 4.91 -6.90 -12.72
N CYS A 115 4.69 -6.27 -11.55
CA CYS A 115 5.79 -5.72 -10.74
C CYS A 115 6.78 -6.80 -10.30
N ASN A 116 6.29 -8.00 -9.92
CA ASN A 116 7.17 -9.13 -9.59
C ASN A 116 8.04 -9.55 -10.77
N ARG A 117 7.50 -9.57 -11.99
CA ARG A 117 8.28 -9.93 -13.19
C ARG A 117 9.34 -8.90 -13.57
N GLN A 118 9.17 -7.67 -13.10
CA GLN A 118 10.06 -6.54 -13.37
C GLN A 118 10.99 -6.23 -12.19
N ASP A 119 10.96 -7.04 -11.12
CA ASP A 119 11.67 -6.80 -9.86
C ASP A 119 11.40 -5.39 -9.28
N THR A 120 10.18 -4.88 -9.52
CA THR A 120 9.76 -3.55 -9.06
C THR A 120 9.16 -3.63 -7.66
N PRO A 121 9.73 -2.95 -6.65
CA PRO A 121 9.15 -2.88 -5.31
C PRO A 121 7.74 -2.32 -5.31
N LEU A 122 6.93 -2.71 -4.32
CA LEU A 122 5.52 -2.33 -4.21
C LEU A 122 5.27 -1.42 -3.00
N LEU A 123 4.58 -0.32 -3.23
CA LEU A 123 4.02 0.56 -2.20
C LEU A 123 2.51 0.38 -2.14
N PHE A 124 2.00 -0.01 -0.97
CA PHE A 124 0.58 -0.13 -0.68
C PHE A 124 0.11 1.06 0.15
N LEU A 125 -0.82 1.84 -0.39
CA LEU A 125 -1.48 2.94 0.29
C LEU A 125 -2.87 2.48 0.74
N GLN A 126 -3.01 2.13 2.02
CA GLN A 126 -4.24 1.56 2.54
C GLN A 126 -5.20 2.64 3.03
N ASN A 127 -6.36 2.73 2.39
CA ASN A 127 -7.56 3.36 2.92
C ASN A 127 -8.75 2.45 2.61
N ILE A 128 -8.83 1.32 3.31
CA ILE A 128 -9.70 0.21 2.97
C ILE A 128 -10.75 -0.06 4.04
N THR A 129 -12.00 -0.16 3.59
CA THR A 129 -13.13 -0.56 4.41
C THR A 129 -13.45 -2.06 4.32
N GLY A 130 -12.88 -2.77 3.34
CA GLY A 130 -13.01 -4.21 3.14
C GLY A 130 -13.26 -4.60 1.68
N TYR A 131 -13.47 -5.90 1.47
CA TYR A 131 -14.01 -6.43 0.21
C TYR A 131 -15.51 -6.20 0.15
N MET A 132 -16.04 -6.02 -1.08
CA MET A 132 -17.49 -6.01 -1.27
C MET A 132 -18.10 -7.35 -0.86
N VAL A 133 -19.21 -7.28 -0.18
CA VAL A 133 -19.96 -8.45 0.30
C VAL A 133 -21.37 -8.44 -0.27
N GLY A 134 -22.01 -9.60 -0.28
CA GLY A 134 -23.39 -9.77 -0.70
C GLY A 134 -23.52 -10.65 -1.94
N ARG A 135 -24.75 -11.08 -2.19
CA ARG A 135 -25.08 -12.09 -3.20
C ARG A 135 -24.59 -11.70 -4.61
N GLU A 136 -24.71 -10.44 -4.99
CA GLU A 136 -24.24 -9.95 -6.30
C GLU A 136 -22.73 -10.04 -6.42
N ALA A 137 -22.00 -9.53 -5.41
CA ALA A 137 -20.54 -9.60 -5.40
C ALA A 137 -20.02 -11.05 -5.41
N GLU A 138 -20.72 -11.96 -4.74
CA GLU A 138 -20.40 -13.38 -4.75
C GLU A 138 -20.64 -14.01 -6.13
N ALA A 139 -21.76 -13.65 -6.78
CA ALA A 139 -22.07 -14.08 -8.15
C ALA A 139 -21.02 -13.57 -9.14
N ASP A 140 -20.51 -12.35 -8.96
CA ASP A 140 -19.46 -11.74 -9.77
C ASP A 140 -18.05 -12.26 -9.43
N GLY A 141 -17.95 -13.18 -8.47
CA GLY A 141 -16.75 -13.92 -8.15
C GLY A 141 -15.79 -13.21 -7.20
N ILE A 142 -16.27 -12.37 -6.28
CA ILE A 142 -15.42 -11.66 -5.29
C ILE A 142 -14.54 -12.61 -4.50
N ILE A 143 -15.04 -13.79 -4.11
CA ILE A 143 -14.27 -14.78 -3.35
C ILE A 143 -13.08 -15.28 -4.17
N LYS A 144 -13.32 -15.66 -5.43
CA LYS A 144 -12.30 -16.15 -6.35
C LYS A 144 -11.28 -15.06 -6.69
N LYS A 145 -11.74 -13.89 -7.09
CA LYS A 145 -10.87 -12.76 -7.48
C LYS A 145 -10.13 -12.18 -6.27
N GLY A 146 -10.78 -12.10 -5.11
CA GLY A 146 -10.16 -11.71 -3.85
C GLY A 146 -9.05 -12.68 -3.42
N SER A 147 -9.29 -13.99 -3.54
CA SER A 147 -8.25 -15.00 -3.25
C SER A 147 -7.07 -14.92 -4.22
N GLN A 148 -7.29 -14.58 -5.48
CA GLN A 148 -6.22 -14.33 -6.45
C GLN A 148 -5.35 -13.12 -6.05
N MET A 149 -5.98 -12.04 -5.57
CA MET A 149 -5.25 -10.88 -5.06
C MET A 149 -4.40 -11.24 -3.84
N ILE A 150 -4.98 -11.95 -2.87
CA ILE A 150 -4.24 -12.43 -1.69
C ILE A 150 -3.09 -13.36 -2.10
N ASN A 151 -3.33 -14.27 -3.05
CA ASN A 151 -2.30 -15.15 -3.58
C ASN A 151 -1.16 -14.35 -4.25
N ALA A 152 -1.48 -13.33 -5.03
CA ALA A 152 -0.46 -12.47 -5.64
C ALA A 152 0.40 -11.75 -4.59
N VAL A 153 -0.21 -11.23 -3.52
CA VAL A 153 0.51 -10.60 -2.41
C VAL A 153 1.41 -11.59 -1.67
N THR A 154 0.88 -12.77 -1.34
CA THR A 154 1.61 -13.76 -0.52
C THR A 154 2.76 -14.43 -1.25
N ASN A 155 2.67 -14.57 -2.57
CA ASN A 155 3.72 -15.15 -3.42
C ASN A 155 4.62 -14.08 -4.07
N SER A 156 4.41 -12.82 -3.75
CA SER A 156 5.28 -11.74 -4.23
C SER A 156 6.68 -11.86 -3.62
N THR A 157 7.68 -11.73 -4.47
CA THR A 157 9.11 -11.81 -4.09
C THR A 157 9.76 -10.43 -3.97
N VAL A 158 9.12 -9.39 -4.50
CA VAL A 158 9.62 -8.02 -4.40
C VAL A 158 9.33 -7.41 -3.03
N PRO A 159 10.11 -6.44 -2.56
CA PRO A 159 9.84 -5.74 -1.31
C PRO A 159 8.49 -5.04 -1.30
N HIS A 160 7.74 -5.20 -0.23
CA HIS A 160 6.49 -4.49 0.04
C HIS A 160 6.69 -3.45 1.13
N LEU A 161 6.24 -2.24 0.86
CA LEU A 161 6.07 -1.15 1.83
C LEU A 161 4.58 -0.86 1.96
N THR A 162 4.09 -0.72 3.17
CA THR A 162 2.67 -0.43 3.40
C THR A 162 2.53 0.84 4.23
N VAL A 163 1.72 1.77 3.76
CA VAL A 163 1.34 2.97 4.51
C VAL A 163 -0.17 2.97 4.70
N ILE A 164 -0.62 2.92 5.93
CA ILE A 164 -2.04 3.03 6.27
C ILE A 164 -2.36 4.50 6.41
N ILE A 165 -2.98 5.07 5.36
CA ILE A 165 -3.31 6.49 5.25
C ILE A 165 -4.67 6.85 5.85
N GLY A 166 -5.54 5.85 6.03
CA GLY A 166 -6.89 6.03 6.57
C GLY A 166 -7.37 4.78 7.29
N SER A 167 -8.36 4.10 6.75
CA SER A 167 -8.92 2.86 7.33
C SER A 167 -8.17 1.62 6.85
N SER A 168 -8.10 0.60 7.71
CA SER A 168 -7.61 -0.73 7.37
C SER A 168 -8.42 -1.78 8.14
N TYR A 169 -9.50 -2.30 7.51
CA TYR A 169 -10.44 -3.19 8.16
C TYR A 169 -10.51 -4.57 7.49
N GLY A 170 -10.63 -5.59 8.33
CA GLY A 170 -10.97 -6.95 7.94
C GLY A 170 -9.98 -7.60 6.95
N ALA A 171 -10.54 -8.47 6.10
CA ALA A 171 -9.77 -9.21 5.09
C ALA A 171 -9.10 -8.30 4.04
N GLY A 172 -9.62 -7.08 3.83
CA GLY A 172 -9.01 -6.11 2.93
C GLY A 172 -7.60 -5.71 3.34
N THR A 173 -7.31 -5.68 4.66
CA THR A 173 -5.97 -5.46 5.19
C THR A 173 -4.97 -6.45 4.61
N TYR A 174 -5.35 -7.71 4.48
CA TYR A 174 -4.48 -8.76 3.93
C TYR A 174 -4.26 -8.60 2.43
N GLY A 175 -5.31 -8.33 1.66
CA GLY A 175 -5.21 -8.08 0.23
C GLY A 175 -4.32 -6.89 -0.13
N MET A 176 -4.23 -5.91 0.76
CA MET A 176 -3.38 -4.72 0.62
C MET A 176 -2.05 -4.85 1.38
N SER A 177 -1.48 -6.05 1.44
CA SER A 177 -0.18 -6.31 2.08
C SER A 177 -0.11 -5.85 3.53
N GLY A 178 -1.08 -6.30 4.33
CA GLY A 178 -1.05 -6.06 5.78
C GLY A 178 0.09 -6.81 6.46
N ARG A 179 0.35 -6.44 7.70
CA ARG A 179 1.49 -6.94 8.50
C ARG A 179 1.60 -8.48 8.58
N GLY A 180 0.49 -9.20 8.45
CA GLY A 180 0.48 -10.67 8.44
C GLY A 180 1.26 -11.31 7.28
N TYR A 181 1.54 -10.56 6.22
CA TYR A 181 2.23 -11.06 5.02
C TYR A 181 3.68 -10.60 4.89
N ARG A 182 4.33 -10.27 6.02
CA ARG A 182 5.77 -10.01 6.10
C ARG A 182 6.27 -8.91 5.17
N ASN A 183 5.45 -7.86 4.98
CA ASN A 183 5.93 -6.65 4.33
C ASN A 183 7.15 -6.09 5.06
N ARG A 184 8.04 -5.42 4.35
CA ARG A 184 9.29 -4.89 4.92
C ARG A 184 9.02 -3.88 6.02
N PHE A 185 8.11 -2.92 5.72
CA PHE A 185 7.71 -1.88 6.67
C PHE A 185 6.22 -1.61 6.58
N THR A 186 5.62 -1.34 7.71
CA THR A 186 4.25 -0.84 7.82
C THR A 186 4.28 0.47 8.59
N PHE A 187 3.84 1.54 7.95
CA PHE A 187 3.70 2.86 8.55
C PHE A 187 2.23 3.20 8.71
N LEU A 188 1.91 3.97 9.74
CA LEU A 188 0.57 4.44 10.01
C LEU A 188 0.57 5.95 10.10
N TRP A 189 -0.38 6.59 9.42
CA TRP A 189 -0.65 8.01 9.67
C TRP A 189 -1.32 8.20 11.03
N PRO A 190 -1.15 9.36 11.69
CA PRO A 190 -1.71 9.60 13.01
C PRO A 190 -3.23 9.43 13.10
N THR A 191 -3.94 9.61 11.97
CA THR A 191 -5.40 9.45 11.84
C THR A 191 -5.82 8.04 11.41
N ALA A 192 -4.88 7.15 11.13
CA ALA A 192 -5.17 5.80 10.66
C ALA A 192 -5.92 4.96 11.71
N LYS A 193 -6.82 4.10 11.21
CA LYS A 193 -7.62 3.21 12.05
C LYS A 193 -7.51 1.79 11.54
N ILE A 194 -7.14 0.88 12.44
CA ILE A 194 -7.02 -0.55 12.15
C ILE A 194 -7.99 -1.31 13.05
N ALA A 195 -8.80 -2.20 12.48
CA ALA A 195 -9.67 -3.08 13.22
C ALA A 195 -10.01 -4.35 12.40
N VAL A 196 -10.51 -5.36 13.11
CA VAL A 196 -11.04 -6.58 12.46
C VAL A 196 -12.28 -6.26 11.64
N MET A 197 -13.12 -5.34 12.13
CA MET A 197 -14.32 -4.85 11.44
C MET A 197 -14.47 -3.34 11.64
N GLY A 198 -15.20 -2.69 10.75
CA GLY A 198 -15.55 -1.28 10.92
C GLY A 198 -16.42 -1.06 12.19
N PRO A 199 -16.35 0.12 12.83
CA PRO A 199 -17.04 0.38 14.10
C PRO A 199 -18.56 0.12 14.05
N LYS A 200 -19.18 0.38 12.89
CA LYS A 200 -20.63 0.16 12.72
C LYS A 200 -21.05 -1.30 12.59
N GLN A 201 -20.11 -2.20 12.32
CA GLN A 201 -20.36 -3.64 12.23
C GLN A 201 -20.14 -4.34 13.57
N ILE A 202 -19.55 -3.65 14.56
CA ILE A 202 -19.28 -4.19 15.90
C ILE A 202 -20.35 -3.74 16.90
N ALA A 203 -21.01 -2.60 16.64
CA ALA A 203 -22.11 -2.08 17.44
C ALA A 203 -23.44 -2.74 17.08
#